data_14266f3a06aedc4b87e82ce86f21d0c9
#
_entry.id   14266f3a06aedc4b87e82ce86f21d0c9
#
_cell.length_a   1.000
_cell.length_b   1.000
_cell.length_c   1.000
_cell.angle_alpha   90.00
_cell.angle_beta   90.00
_cell.angle_gamma   90.00
#
_symmetry.space_group_name_H-M   'P 1'
#
loop_
_entity.id
_entity.type
_entity.pdbx_description
1 polymer ?
#
loop_
_entity_poly.entity_id
_entity_poly.type
_entity_poly.pdbx_seq_one_letter_code
_entity_poly.pdbx_strand_id
1 'polypeptide(L)'
;LHIDDNYGMDKYIRNEVKKIFPDKEWVELPKNHKIYNIVYEFKQGLPKIHEHDNKKAQGLAIIHENRIVCFYSYETDLSDGWEDRAVHNNPQNTRIKALKMGANILAYSMNPNSIK
;
A
#
# COMPACT_ATOMS: atom_id res chain seq x y z
N LEU A 1 6.61 8.00 -2.49
CA LEU A 1 5.77 7.60 -3.63
C LEU A 1 4.87 6.43 -3.23
N HIS A 2 3.59 6.55 -3.49
CA HIS A 2 2.63 5.47 -3.28
C HIS A 2 2.02 5.08 -4.63
N ILE A 3 2.01 3.78 -4.90
CA ILE A 3 1.37 3.21 -6.09
C ILE A 3 0.31 2.23 -5.62
N ASP A 4 -0.85 2.26 -6.26
CA ASP A 4 -1.97 1.38 -5.91
C ASP A 4 -2.51 0.72 -7.15
N ASP A 5 -2.64 -0.59 -7.14
CA ASP A 5 -3.22 -1.36 -8.23
C ASP A 5 -3.75 -2.68 -7.70
N ASN A 6 -4.86 -3.12 -8.27
CA ASN A 6 -5.35 -4.46 -8.01
C ASN A 6 -5.11 -5.37 -9.21
N TYR A 7 -5.28 -4.85 -10.41
CA TYR A 7 -5.43 -5.72 -11.55
C TYR A 7 -5.11 -4.97 -12.85
N GLY A 8 -4.13 -5.49 -13.58
CA GLY A 8 -3.90 -5.07 -14.96
C GLY A 8 -2.68 -4.20 -15.21
N MET A 9 -2.16 -3.46 -14.24
CA MET A 9 -1.06 -2.53 -14.46
C MET A 9 0.29 -2.98 -13.89
N ASP A 10 0.32 -4.10 -13.17
CA ASP A 10 1.51 -4.52 -12.43
C ASP A 10 2.78 -4.57 -13.29
N LYS A 11 2.70 -5.16 -14.46
CA LYS A 11 3.85 -5.26 -15.36
C LYS A 11 4.43 -3.90 -15.72
N TYR A 12 3.55 -2.95 -16.05
CA TYR A 12 3.96 -1.60 -16.43
C TYR A 12 4.53 -0.84 -15.24
N ILE A 13 3.92 -0.99 -14.06
CA ILE A 13 4.41 -0.38 -12.82
C ILE A 13 5.82 -0.84 -12.54
N ARG A 14 6.07 -2.16 -12.58
CA ARG A 14 7.40 -2.70 -12.28
C ARG A 14 8.44 -2.23 -13.29
N ASN A 15 8.09 -2.15 -14.55
CA ASN A 15 8.99 -1.67 -15.59
C ASN A 15 9.35 -0.19 -15.39
N GLU A 16 8.36 0.65 -15.09
CA GLU A 16 8.58 2.09 -14.91
C GLU A 16 9.37 2.38 -13.63
N VAL A 17 9.05 1.69 -12.55
CA VAL A 17 9.78 1.88 -11.28
C VAL A 17 11.22 1.41 -11.40
N LYS A 18 11.49 0.38 -12.20
CA LYS A 18 12.86 -0.10 -12.44
C LYS A 18 13.71 0.97 -13.14
N LYS A 19 13.09 1.82 -13.97
CA LYS A 19 13.79 2.95 -14.59
C LYS A 19 14.19 4.01 -13.58
N ILE A 20 13.36 4.21 -12.55
CA ILE A 20 13.62 5.21 -11.49
C ILE A 20 14.64 4.68 -10.49
N PHE A 21 14.54 3.41 -10.13
CA PHE A 21 15.41 2.76 -9.13
C PHE A 21 16.07 1.52 -9.73
N PRO A 22 17.02 1.69 -10.68
CA PRO A 22 17.58 0.55 -11.42
C PRO A 22 18.35 -0.44 -10.54
N ASP A 23 18.88 0.01 -9.41
CA ASP A 23 19.69 -0.82 -8.51
C ASP A 23 18.89 -1.38 -7.34
N LYS A 24 17.56 -1.20 -7.34
CA LYS A 24 16.71 -1.62 -6.24
C LYS A 24 15.76 -2.73 -6.69
N GLU A 25 15.38 -3.58 -5.74
CA GLU A 25 14.38 -4.62 -5.94
C GLU A 25 13.18 -4.38 -5.02
N TRP A 26 12.02 -4.85 -5.43
CA TRP A 26 10.85 -4.84 -4.58
C TRP A 26 11.01 -5.83 -3.44
N VAL A 27 10.66 -5.42 -2.22
CA VAL A 27 10.60 -6.30 -1.05
C VAL A 27 9.17 -6.33 -0.53
N GLU A 28 8.68 -7.51 -0.18
CA GLU A 28 7.41 -7.62 0.51
C GLU A 28 7.61 -7.26 1.96
N LEU A 29 6.81 -6.30 2.46
CA LEU A 29 6.88 -5.89 3.86
C LEU A 29 6.20 -6.93 4.74
N PRO A 30 6.82 -7.31 5.88
CA PRO A 30 6.16 -8.19 6.84
C PRO A 30 4.97 -7.47 7.47
N LYS A 31 3.96 -8.22 7.89
CA LYS A 31 2.74 -7.63 8.44
C LYS A 31 2.94 -6.87 9.75
N ASN A 32 4.09 -7.06 10.41
CA ASN A 32 4.43 -6.28 11.60
C ASN A 32 5.24 -5.01 11.29
N HIS A 33 5.41 -4.68 10.00
CA HIS A 33 6.12 -3.47 9.62
C HIS A 33 5.41 -2.23 10.17
N LYS A 34 6.20 -1.20 10.48
CA LYS A 34 5.71 0.03 11.10
C LYS A 34 4.58 0.71 10.31
N ILE A 35 4.62 0.64 8.98
CA ILE A 35 3.59 1.26 8.14
C ILE A 35 2.19 0.70 8.42
N TYR A 36 2.10 -0.56 8.92
CA TYR A 36 0.83 -1.19 9.23
C TYR A 36 0.34 -0.92 10.66
N ASN A 37 1.07 -0.11 11.43
CA ASN A 37 0.69 0.15 12.82
C ASN A 37 1.14 1.51 13.35
N ILE A 38 1.54 2.43 12.48
CA ILE A 38 2.06 3.73 12.91
C ILE A 38 0.99 4.62 13.55
N VAL A 39 -0.25 4.60 13.06
CA VAL A 39 -1.40 5.30 13.62
C VAL A 39 -2.48 4.31 14.00
N TYR A 40 -2.87 3.48 13.05
CA TYR A 40 -3.86 2.42 13.23
C TYR A 40 -3.21 1.06 13.08
N GLU A 41 -3.59 0.10 13.92
CA GLU A 41 -3.00 -1.23 13.89
C GLU A 41 -3.70 -2.13 12.87
N PHE A 42 -2.91 -2.71 11.97
CA PHE A 42 -3.35 -3.74 11.03
C PHE A 42 -2.54 -5.01 11.29
N LYS A 43 -3.05 -5.88 12.15
CA LYS A 43 -2.32 -7.09 12.57
C LYS A 43 -2.05 -8.06 11.43
N GLN A 44 -2.87 -8.01 10.38
CA GLN A 44 -2.72 -8.89 9.22
C GLN A 44 -2.02 -8.20 8.04
N GLY A 45 -1.50 -6.99 8.25
CA GLY A 45 -0.85 -6.22 7.21
C GLY A 45 -1.83 -5.51 6.30
N LEU A 46 -1.48 -5.34 5.04
CA LEU A 46 -2.25 -4.55 4.08
C LEU A 46 -3.67 -5.12 3.91
N PRO A 47 -4.73 -4.29 4.11
CA PRO A 47 -6.08 -4.76 3.86
C PRO A 47 -6.36 -4.89 2.37
N LYS A 48 -7.17 -5.90 2.00
CA LYS A 48 -7.67 -6.06 0.63
C LYS A 48 -9.05 -5.43 0.55
N ILE A 49 -9.21 -4.47 -0.36
CA ILE A 49 -10.45 -3.70 -0.49
C ILE A 49 -11.37 -4.35 -1.52
N HIS A 50 -10.83 -4.75 -2.67
CA HIS A 50 -11.59 -5.44 -3.71
C HIS A 50 -10.95 -6.78 -4.06
N GLU A 51 -11.79 -7.74 -4.42
CA GLU A 51 -11.36 -9.07 -4.84
C GLU A 51 -11.62 -9.25 -6.33
N HIS A 52 -10.56 -9.47 -7.12
CA HIS A 52 -10.69 -9.70 -8.56
C HIS A 52 -10.25 -11.08 -9.01
N ASP A 53 -9.21 -11.64 -8.38
CA ASP A 53 -8.54 -12.82 -8.91
C ASP A 53 -8.03 -13.78 -7.83
N ASN A 54 -8.54 -13.68 -6.62
CA ASN A 54 -8.13 -14.50 -5.46
C ASN A 54 -6.67 -14.34 -5.05
N LYS A 55 -5.97 -13.33 -5.55
CA LYS A 55 -4.61 -13.08 -5.12
C LYS A 55 -4.60 -12.30 -3.82
N LYS A 56 -3.60 -12.58 -2.99
CA LYS A 56 -3.43 -11.94 -1.70
C LYS A 56 -2.95 -10.50 -1.87
N ALA A 57 -3.48 -9.58 -1.07
CA ALA A 57 -2.95 -8.22 -0.96
C ALA A 57 -1.53 -8.27 -0.43
N GLN A 58 -0.62 -7.52 -1.06
CA GLN A 58 0.78 -7.45 -0.68
C GLN A 58 1.25 -6.00 -0.62
N GLY A 59 1.91 -5.64 0.46
CA GLY A 59 2.61 -4.37 0.55
C GLY A 59 4.04 -4.58 0.06
N LEU A 60 4.36 -4.04 -1.10
CA LEU A 60 5.68 -4.12 -1.69
C LEU A 60 6.37 -2.77 -1.55
N ALA A 61 7.68 -2.79 -1.32
CA ALA A 61 8.42 -1.56 -1.07
C ALA A 61 9.77 -1.55 -1.76
N ILE A 62 10.17 -0.35 -2.17
CA ILE A 62 11.57 -0.04 -2.47
C ILE A 62 12.13 0.63 -1.23
N ILE A 63 13.23 0.10 -0.70
CA ILE A 63 13.87 0.59 0.52
C ILE A 63 15.18 1.28 0.16
N HIS A 64 15.39 2.47 0.71
CA HIS A 64 16.66 3.19 0.57
C HIS A 64 17.03 3.75 1.95
N GLU A 65 18.22 3.41 2.43
CA GLU A 65 18.72 3.84 3.73
C GLU A 65 17.74 3.53 4.87
N ASN A 66 17.23 2.28 4.87
CA ASN A 66 16.29 1.75 5.87
C ASN A 66 14.94 2.45 5.89
N ARG A 67 14.61 3.17 4.82
CA ARG A 67 13.34 3.88 4.71
C ARG A 67 12.62 3.49 3.42
N ILE A 68 11.30 3.33 3.50
CA ILE A 68 10.48 3.11 2.30
C ILE A 68 10.49 4.41 1.48
N VAL A 69 10.93 4.32 0.23
CA VAL A 69 10.88 5.45 -0.71
C VAL A 69 9.78 5.26 -1.75
N CYS A 70 9.33 4.04 -1.94
CA CYS A 70 8.17 3.74 -2.79
C CYS A 70 7.39 2.60 -2.15
N PHE A 71 6.11 2.81 -1.92
CA PHE A 71 5.21 1.79 -1.37
C PHE A 71 4.16 1.43 -2.43
N TYR A 72 4.06 0.14 -2.73
CA TYR A 72 3.11 -0.37 -3.71
C TYR A 72 2.09 -1.27 -3.01
N SER A 73 0.85 -0.80 -2.93
CA SER A 73 -0.26 -1.58 -2.40
C SER A 73 -0.81 -2.45 -3.54
N TYR A 74 -0.25 -3.66 -3.64
CA TYR A 74 -0.51 -4.58 -4.72
C TYR A 74 -1.68 -5.50 -4.40
N GLU A 75 -2.57 -5.67 -5.38
CA GLU A 75 -3.72 -6.58 -5.29
C GLU A 75 -4.75 -6.19 -4.22
N THR A 76 -4.99 -4.89 -4.05
CA THR A 76 -5.95 -4.45 -3.02
C THR A 76 -6.97 -3.41 -3.47
N ASP A 77 -6.67 -2.52 -4.43
CA ASP A 77 -7.50 -1.35 -4.77
C ASP A 77 -7.73 -0.43 -3.56
N LEU A 78 -6.67 -0.17 -2.82
CA LEU A 78 -6.75 0.60 -1.59
C LEU A 78 -7.39 1.97 -1.79
N SER A 79 -6.98 2.69 -2.82
CA SER A 79 -7.44 4.06 -3.09
C SER A 79 -8.93 4.12 -3.47
N ASP A 80 -9.50 3.05 -4.01
CA ASP A 80 -10.93 3.01 -4.30
C ASP A 80 -11.77 3.16 -3.03
N GLY A 81 -11.26 2.67 -1.90
CA GLY A 81 -11.93 2.81 -0.61
C GLY A 81 -11.85 4.22 -0.04
N TRP A 82 -10.99 5.08 -0.59
CA TRP A 82 -10.87 6.48 -0.15
C TRP A 82 -11.94 7.36 -0.79
N GLU A 83 -12.52 6.92 -1.91
CA GLU A 83 -13.52 7.68 -2.61
C GLU A 83 -14.89 7.58 -1.92
N ASP A 84 -15.81 8.46 -2.30
CA ASP A 84 -17.16 8.44 -1.78
C ASP A 84 -17.78 7.06 -2.02
N ARG A 85 -18.56 6.60 -1.05
CA ARG A 85 -19.22 5.30 -1.11
C ARG A 85 -19.99 5.07 -2.42
N ALA A 86 -20.60 6.12 -2.97
CA ALA A 86 -21.40 6.03 -4.19
C ALA A 86 -20.58 5.69 -5.43
N VAL A 87 -19.27 5.95 -5.41
CA VAL A 87 -18.39 5.72 -6.58
C VAL A 87 -18.15 4.22 -6.80
N HIS A 88 -17.81 3.48 -5.76
CA HIS A 88 -17.47 2.06 -5.85
C HIS A 88 -18.44 1.17 -5.07
N ASN A 89 -19.44 1.76 -4.43
CA ASN A 89 -20.42 1.03 -3.63
C ASN A 89 -19.80 0.15 -2.53
N ASN A 90 -18.71 0.63 -1.93
CA ASN A 90 -18.04 -0.11 -0.86
C ASN A 90 -18.83 -0.04 0.45
N PRO A 91 -18.88 -1.15 1.23
CA PRO A 91 -19.41 -1.11 2.58
C PRO A 91 -18.65 -0.11 3.45
N GLN A 92 -19.33 0.46 4.45
CA GLN A 92 -18.74 1.49 5.31
C GLN A 92 -17.50 0.96 6.06
N ASN A 93 -17.55 -0.27 6.58
CA ASN A 93 -16.41 -0.85 7.28
C ASN A 93 -15.19 -1.03 6.37
N THR A 94 -15.41 -1.35 5.09
CA THR A 94 -14.34 -1.45 4.10
C THR A 94 -13.71 -0.09 3.84
N ARG A 95 -14.54 0.95 3.69
CA ARG A 95 -14.06 2.33 3.51
C ARG A 95 -13.24 2.80 4.70
N ILE A 96 -13.69 2.49 5.91
CA ILE A 96 -12.96 2.85 7.14
C ILE A 96 -11.58 2.19 7.16
N LYS A 97 -11.48 0.92 6.80
CA LYS A 97 -10.18 0.23 6.70
C LYS A 97 -9.26 0.91 5.70
N ALA A 98 -9.79 1.24 4.53
CA ALA A 98 -9.00 1.90 3.48
C ALA A 98 -8.51 3.27 3.92
N LEU A 99 -9.37 4.06 4.57
CA LEU A 99 -9.01 5.38 5.08
C LEU A 99 -7.96 5.29 6.18
N LYS A 100 -8.09 4.33 7.09
CA LYS A 100 -7.11 4.10 8.16
C LYS A 100 -5.75 3.71 7.58
N MET A 101 -5.73 2.85 6.56
CA MET A 101 -4.46 2.49 5.92
C MET A 101 -3.86 3.68 5.18
N GLY A 102 -4.69 4.51 4.55
CA GLY A 102 -4.25 5.76 3.93
C GLY A 102 -3.60 6.70 4.95
N ALA A 103 -4.19 6.82 6.15
CA ALA A 103 -3.63 7.60 7.23
C ALA A 103 -2.25 7.05 7.65
N ASN A 104 -2.09 5.74 7.71
CA ASN A 104 -0.80 5.12 8.02
C ASN A 104 0.25 5.44 6.95
N ILE A 105 -0.10 5.34 5.68
CA ILE A 105 0.81 5.66 4.58
C ILE A 105 1.26 7.12 4.69
N LEU A 106 0.32 8.02 4.88
CA LEU A 106 0.61 9.45 5.00
C LEU A 106 1.49 9.75 6.21
N ALA A 107 1.13 9.20 7.37
CA ALA A 107 1.89 9.40 8.60
C ALA A 107 3.33 8.87 8.47
N TYR A 108 3.51 7.72 7.84
CA TYR A 108 4.84 7.16 7.59
C TYR A 108 5.65 8.12 6.70
N SER A 109 5.05 8.63 5.62
CA SER A 109 5.75 9.50 4.67
C SER A 109 6.17 10.83 5.29
N MET A 110 5.41 11.32 6.27
CA MET A 110 5.64 12.61 6.91
C MET A 110 6.52 12.54 8.16
N ASN A 111 6.80 11.34 8.66
CA ASN A 111 7.57 11.15 9.90
C ASN A 111 9.04 10.88 9.57
N PRO A 112 9.96 11.82 9.84
CA PRO A 112 11.38 11.61 9.54
C PRO A 112 12.02 10.48 10.35
N ASN A 113 11.39 10.04 11.45
CA ASN A 113 11.88 8.96 12.32
C ASN A 113 11.21 7.62 12.01
N SER A 114 10.44 7.53 10.93
CA SER A 114 9.70 6.31 10.57
C SER A 114 10.61 5.15 10.14
N ILE A 115 11.88 5.41 9.94
CA ILE A 115 12.87 4.39 9.57
C ILE A 115 13.15 3.38 10.69
N LYS A 116 12.71 3.68 11.91
CA LYS A 116 12.97 2.82 13.06
C LYS A 116 11.91 1.79 13.29
#